data_5ceda930f563b394a79b45b2e509b9bb
#
_entry.id   5ceda930f563b394a79b45b2e509b9bb
#
_cell.length_a   1.000
_cell.length_b   1.000
_cell.length_c   1.000
_cell.angle_alpha   90.00
_cell.angle_beta   90.00
_cell.angle_gamma   90.00
#
_symmetry.space_group_name_H-M   'P 1'
#
loop_
_entity.id
_entity.type
_entity.pdbx_description
1 polymer ?
#
loop_
_entity_poly.entity_id
_entity_poly.type
_entity_poly.pdbx_seq_one_letter_code
_entity_poly.pdbx_strand_id
1 'polypeptide(L)'
;MPQPPFTAAIFDMDGLLIDSERATLRAWTGAALALGVVLRESDYLQVVGKAAQDSHAILQAHLGGVAPFEQAMVAVRAALEEGEGKELLFPLKPGAAALLAHLQAAGIPCAVASSSRTDEIAQRLARVGVLPHFAAVAGGNEVLRGKPDPALYLLAAQRLGVAPAQCLAFEDSHNGACAALAAGMGLVVVPDLLQPAPEVEQACLAVLGSLEDALPQVPLWFGAP
;
A
#
# COMPACT_ATOMS: atom_id res chain seq x y z
N MET A 1 13.65 4.91 31.38
CA MET A 1 13.89 4.59 29.96
C MET A 1 13.32 5.73 29.14
N PRO A 2 13.95 6.16 28.04
CA PRO A 2 13.29 7.10 27.15
C PRO A 2 11.94 6.49 26.69
N GLN A 3 10.91 7.32 26.57
CA GLN A 3 9.63 6.85 26.04
C GLN A 3 9.82 6.31 24.62
N PRO A 4 9.09 5.23 24.25
CA PRO A 4 9.16 4.72 22.89
C PRO A 4 8.75 5.85 21.91
N PRO A 5 9.41 5.94 20.77
CA PRO A 5 9.17 7.06 19.86
C PRO A 5 7.78 7.04 19.22
N PHE A 6 7.11 5.87 19.13
CA PHE A 6 5.83 5.73 18.47
C PHE A 6 4.76 5.12 19.36
N THR A 7 3.51 5.53 19.13
CA THR A 7 2.33 5.08 19.89
C THR A 7 1.20 4.58 18.98
N ALA A 8 1.35 4.67 17.66
CA ALA A 8 0.42 4.15 16.67
C ALA A 8 1.15 3.69 15.41
N ALA A 9 0.56 2.74 14.69
CA ALA A 9 1.05 2.27 13.40
C ALA A 9 0.07 2.61 12.27
N ILE A 10 0.59 3.07 11.13
CA ILE A 10 -0.22 3.37 9.94
C ILE A 10 0.34 2.57 8.77
N PHE A 11 -0.52 1.80 8.11
CA PHE A 11 -0.15 0.89 7.04
C PHE A 11 -0.69 1.38 5.71
N ASP A 12 0.13 1.31 4.66
CA ASP A 12 -0.42 1.19 3.32
C ASP A 12 -1.11 -0.17 3.16
N MET A 13 -1.86 -0.35 2.09
CA MET A 13 -2.59 -1.58 1.82
C MET A 13 -2.02 -2.36 0.63
N ASP A 14 -2.03 -1.73 -0.54
CA ASP A 14 -1.74 -2.38 -1.82
C ASP A 14 -0.22 -2.58 -2.02
N GLY A 15 0.24 -3.83 -2.14
CA GLY A 15 1.67 -4.16 -2.18
C GLY A 15 2.31 -4.37 -0.80
N LEU A 16 1.73 -3.79 0.27
CA LEU A 16 2.24 -3.94 1.63
C LEU A 16 1.49 -5.00 2.46
N LEU A 17 0.18 -4.81 2.67
CA LEU A 17 -0.67 -5.74 3.44
C LEU A 17 -1.21 -6.86 2.56
N ILE A 18 -1.57 -6.54 1.32
CA ILE A 18 -2.11 -7.48 0.33
C ILE A 18 -1.27 -7.48 -0.94
N ASP A 19 -1.13 -8.66 -1.56
CA ASP A 19 -0.39 -8.86 -2.81
C ASP A 19 -1.29 -8.51 -4.02
N SER A 20 -1.59 -7.22 -4.18
CA SER A 20 -2.43 -6.71 -5.27
C SER A 20 -1.65 -6.41 -6.55
N GLU A 21 -0.36 -6.03 -6.44
CA GLU A 21 0.45 -5.59 -7.58
C GLU A 21 0.67 -6.71 -8.61
N ARG A 22 0.97 -7.95 -8.15
CA ARG A 22 1.17 -9.09 -9.05
C ARG A 22 -0.12 -9.51 -9.76
N ALA A 23 -1.26 -9.41 -9.08
CA ALA A 23 -2.56 -9.67 -9.71
C ALA A 23 -2.89 -8.61 -10.77
N THR A 24 -2.63 -7.34 -10.46
CA THR A 24 -2.84 -6.22 -11.37
C THR A 24 -1.91 -6.31 -12.60
N LEU A 25 -0.64 -6.65 -12.40
CA LEU A 25 0.30 -6.92 -13.49
C LEU A 25 -0.22 -8.03 -14.43
N ARG A 26 -0.68 -9.16 -13.88
CA ARG A 26 -1.26 -10.25 -14.69
C ARG A 26 -2.49 -9.80 -15.47
N ALA A 27 -3.38 -9.03 -14.85
CA ALA A 27 -4.56 -8.50 -15.51
C ALA A 27 -4.20 -7.57 -16.68
N TRP A 28 -3.27 -6.65 -16.48
CA TRP A 28 -2.80 -5.73 -17.53
C TRP A 28 -2.09 -6.46 -18.68
N THR A 29 -1.20 -7.41 -18.37
CA THR A 29 -0.51 -8.18 -19.41
C THR A 29 -1.47 -9.05 -20.20
N GLY A 30 -2.47 -9.65 -19.57
CA GLY A 30 -3.53 -10.41 -20.22
C GLY A 30 -4.41 -9.53 -21.11
N ALA A 31 -4.85 -8.38 -20.63
CA ALA A 31 -5.67 -7.44 -21.40
C ALA A 31 -4.91 -6.88 -22.63
N ALA A 32 -3.62 -6.53 -22.45
CA ALA A 32 -2.77 -6.09 -23.55
C ALA A 32 -2.61 -7.18 -24.62
N LEU A 33 -2.35 -8.43 -24.21
CA LEU A 33 -2.21 -9.56 -25.12
C LEU A 33 -3.48 -9.81 -25.94
N ALA A 34 -4.66 -9.67 -25.34
CA ALA A 34 -5.94 -9.78 -26.02
C ALA A 34 -6.14 -8.70 -27.11
N LEU A 35 -5.45 -7.57 -26.99
CA LEU A 35 -5.39 -6.50 -28.01
C LEU A 35 -4.25 -6.68 -29.02
N GLY A 36 -3.50 -7.79 -28.93
CA GLY A 36 -2.34 -8.04 -29.80
C GLY A 36 -1.08 -7.25 -29.39
N VAL A 37 -1.05 -6.66 -28.20
CA VAL A 37 0.07 -5.89 -27.67
C VAL A 37 0.80 -6.71 -26.60
N VAL A 38 2.13 -6.75 -26.69
CA VAL A 38 2.98 -7.37 -25.66
C VAL A 38 3.38 -6.30 -24.66
N LEU A 39 2.73 -6.30 -23.50
CA LEU A 39 3.13 -5.50 -22.33
C LEU A 39 4.05 -6.35 -21.46
N ARG A 40 5.33 -6.01 -21.38
CA ARG A 40 6.31 -6.72 -20.55
C ARG A 40 6.19 -6.28 -19.10
N GLU A 41 6.65 -7.10 -18.19
CA GLU A 41 6.76 -6.72 -16.78
C GLU A 41 7.59 -5.42 -16.60
N SER A 42 8.71 -5.29 -17.31
CA SER A 42 9.54 -4.06 -17.29
C SER A 42 8.78 -2.81 -17.75
N ASP A 43 7.78 -2.95 -18.62
CA ASP A 43 6.94 -1.84 -19.07
C ASP A 43 5.91 -1.49 -17.98
N TYR A 44 5.34 -2.49 -17.31
CA TYR A 44 4.43 -2.30 -16.18
C TYR A 44 5.13 -1.72 -14.95
N LEU A 45 6.37 -2.12 -14.66
CA LEU A 45 7.15 -1.56 -13.54
C LEU A 45 7.35 -0.03 -13.64
N GLN A 46 7.22 0.54 -14.85
CA GLN A 46 7.29 2.00 -15.05
C GLN A 46 6.09 2.73 -14.47
N VAL A 47 4.97 2.05 -14.19
CA VAL A 47 3.74 2.65 -13.65
C VAL A 47 3.54 2.38 -12.15
N VAL A 48 4.25 1.39 -11.61
CA VAL A 48 4.18 1.02 -10.18
C VAL A 48 4.57 2.22 -9.31
N GLY A 49 3.74 2.52 -8.32
CA GLY A 49 3.97 3.62 -7.38
C GLY A 49 3.78 5.03 -7.95
N LYS A 50 3.35 5.18 -9.21
CA LYS A 50 3.05 6.50 -9.81
C LYS A 50 1.62 6.95 -9.52
N ALA A 51 1.38 8.25 -9.66
CA ALA A 51 0.02 8.78 -9.65
C ALA A 51 -0.79 8.21 -10.82
N ALA A 52 -2.10 8.00 -10.62
CA ALA A 52 -2.96 7.34 -11.61
C ALA A 52 -2.90 8.02 -12.99
N GLN A 53 -2.84 9.35 -13.04
CA GLN A 53 -2.75 10.10 -14.31
C GLN A 53 -1.48 9.77 -15.09
N ASP A 54 -0.32 9.69 -14.41
CA ASP A 54 0.97 9.38 -15.03
C ASP A 54 1.01 7.92 -15.48
N SER A 55 0.50 7.01 -14.65
CA SER A 55 0.38 5.58 -14.98
C SER A 55 -0.50 5.36 -16.21
N HIS A 56 -1.63 6.06 -16.31
CA HIS A 56 -2.52 5.98 -17.46
C HIS A 56 -1.83 6.48 -18.75
N ALA A 57 -1.11 7.60 -18.67
CA ALA A 57 -0.40 8.14 -19.85
C ALA A 57 0.66 7.16 -20.37
N ILE A 58 1.41 6.51 -19.47
CA ILE A 58 2.42 5.49 -19.83
C ILE A 58 1.75 4.27 -20.46
N LEU A 59 0.69 3.73 -19.85
CA LEU A 59 -0.03 2.57 -20.38
C LEU A 59 -0.72 2.87 -21.71
N GLN A 60 -1.28 4.06 -21.89
CA GLN A 60 -1.84 4.52 -23.16
C GLN A 60 -0.78 4.51 -24.27
N ALA A 61 0.43 5.00 -23.98
CA ALA A 61 1.53 4.98 -24.93
C ALA A 61 1.93 3.55 -25.33
N HIS A 62 2.04 2.64 -24.35
CA HIS A 62 2.37 1.23 -24.62
C HIS A 62 1.27 0.49 -25.39
N LEU A 63 0.00 0.79 -25.15
CA LEU A 63 -1.14 0.15 -25.79
C LEU A 63 -1.51 0.75 -27.15
N GLY A 64 -0.83 1.82 -27.59
CA GLY A 64 -1.06 2.45 -28.88
C GLY A 64 -2.16 3.51 -28.90
N GLY A 65 -2.56 4.04 -27.75
CA GLY A 65 -3.46 5.16 -27.63
C GLY A 65 -4.61 5.02 -26.64
N VAL A 66 -5.50 6.01 -26.62
CA VAL A 66 -6.60 6.11 -25.65
C VAL A 66 -7.61 4.96 -25.79
N ALA A 67 -8.07 4.67 -27.01
CA ALA A 67 -9.11 3.66 -27.22
C ALA A 67 -8.68 2.23 -26.83
N PRO A 68 -7.47 1.72 -27.20
CA PRO A 68 -6.98 0.45 -26.71
C PRO A 68 -6.79 0.43 -25.19
N PHE A 69 -6.33 1.54 -24.59
CA PHE A 69 -6.18 1.66 -23.14
C PHE A 69 -7.53 1.55 -22.42
N GLU A 70 -8.58 2.24 -22.88
CA GLU A 70 -9.92 2.16 -22.29
C GLU A 70 -10.49 0.75 -22.38
N GLN A 71 -10.29 0.08 -23.51
CA GLN A 71 -10.69 -1.33 -23.68
C GLN A 71 -9.93 -2.25 -22.74
N ALA A 72 -8.61 -2.08 -22.60
CA ALA A 72 -7.80 -2.83 -21.64
C ALA A 72 -8.24 -2.57 -20.18
N MET A 73 -8.53 -1.31 -19.83
CA MET A 73 -9.03 -0.95 -18.49
C MET A 73 -10.31 -1.69 -18.12
N VAL A 74 -11.26 -1.81 -19.06
CA VAL A 74 -12.50 -2.58 -18.83
C VAL A 74 -12.17 -4.05 -18.58
N ALA A 75 -11.29 -4.64 -19.39
CA ALA A 75 -10.89 -6.04 -19.24
C ALA A 75 -10.11 -6.29 -17.93
N VAL A 76 -9.21 -5.39 -17.54
CA VAL A 76 -8.49 -5.45 -16.26
C VAL A 76 -9.47 -5.40 -15.10
N ARG A 77 -10.41 -4.46 -15.10
CA ARG A 77 -11.42 -4.36 -14.05
C ARG A 77 -12.24 -5.64 -13.94
N ALA A 78 -12.73 -6.17 -15.05
CA ALA A 78 -13.47 -7.43 -15.07
C ALA A 78 -12.63 -8.58 -14.52
N ALA A 79 -11.36 -8.71 -14.93
CA ALA A 79 -10.47 -9.76 -14.45
C ALA A 79 -10.21 -9.66 -12.93
N LEU A 80 -10.10 -8.45 -12.40
CA LEU A 80 -9.91 -8.22 -10.97
C LEU A 80 -11.20 -8.41 -10.15
N GLU A 81 -12.37 -8.22 -10.76
CA GLU A 81 -13.67 -8.48 -10.13
C GLU A 81 -14.05 -9.97 -10.19
N GLU A 82 -13.84 -10.63 -11.36
CA GLU A 82 -14.17 -12.05 -11.57
C GLU A 82 -13.23 -13.02 -10.82
N GLY A 83 -11.97 -12.66 -10.60
CA GLY A 83 -11.00 -13.45 -9.83
C GLY A 83 -11.38 -13.68 -8.36
N GLU A 84 -12.48 -13.08 -7.91
CA GLU A 84 -12.99 -13.14 -6.54
C GLU A 84 -13.76 -14.44 -6.18
N GLY A 85 -13.81 -15.43 -7.07
CA GLY A 85 -14.76 -16.55 -6.92
C GLY A 85 -14.34 -17.72 -6.02
N LYS A 86 -13.05 -18.12 -5.93
CA LYS A 86 -12.57 -19.27 -5.14
C LYS A 86 -11.18 -19.14 -4.55
N GLU A 87 -10.29 -18.31 -5.10
CA GLU A 87 -8.98 -18.00 -4.54
C GLU A 87 -8.96 -16.52 -4.17
N LEU A 88 -8.31 -16.19 -3.07
CA LEU A 88 -8.09 -14.79 -2.69
C LEU A 88 -7.24 -14.14 -3.78
N LEU A 89 -7.85 -13.29 -4.59
CA LEU A 89 -7.17 -12.58 -5.67
C LEU A 89 -6.01 -11.74 -5.14
N PHE A 90 -6.20 -11.18 -3.93
CA PHE A 90 -5.23 -10.38 -3.20
C PHE A 90 -4.93 -11.03 -1.85
N PRO A 91 -4.09 -12.08 -1.77
CA PRO A 91 -3.72 -12.70 -0.50
C PRO A 91 -2.93 -11.73 0.38
N LEU A 92 -2.92 -12.00 1.68
CA LEU A 92 -2.05 -11.27 2.61
C LEU A 92 -0.58 -11.47 2.26
N LYS A 93 0.19 -10.40 2.42
CA LYS A 93 1.66 -10.45 2.35
C LYS A 93 2.21 -11.17 3.58
N PRO A 94 3.41 -11.79 3.47
CA PRO A 94 4.04 -12.49 4.57
C PRO A 94 4.18 -11.60 5.81
N GLY A 95 3.77 -12.13 6.98
CA GLY A 95 3.86 -11.43 8.24
C GLY A 95 2.72 -10.44 8.55
N ALA A 96 1.88 -10.04 7.58
CA ALA A 96 0.85 -9.02 7.78
C ALA A 96 -0.11 -9.37 8.93
N ALA A 97 -0.72 -10.56 8.91
CA ALA A 97 -1.64 -10.98 9.96
C ALA A 97 -0.95 -11.10 11.33
N ALA A 98 0.28 -11.64 11.36
CA ALA A 98 1.03 -11.83 12.58
C ALA A 98 1.42 -10.48 13.23
N LEU A 99 1.89 -9.53 12.42
CA LEU A 99 2.24 -8.18 12.90
C LEU A 99 1.01 -7.45 13.44
N LEU A 100 -0.11 -7.45 12.70
CA LEU A 100 -1.35 -6.81 13.13
C LEU A 100 -1.90 -7.41 14.43
N ALA A 101 -1.89 -8.74 14.56
CA ALA A 101 -2.30 -9.42 15.79
C ALA A 101 -1.37 -9.06 16.97
N HIS A 102 -0.06 -8.98 16.74
CA HIS A 102 0.91 -8.61 17.76
C HIS A 102 0.70 -7.15 18.24
N LEU A 103 0.53 -6.20 17.31
CA LEU A 103 0.26 -4.80 17.65
C LEU A 103 -1.05 -4.65 18.42
N GLN A 104 -2.09 -5.36 18.01
CA GLN A 104 -3.38 -5.37 18.73
C GLN A 104 -3.23 -5.92 20.16
N ALA A 105 -2.50 -7.03 20.35
CA ALA A 105 -2.24 -7.59 21.66
C ALA A 105 -1.43 -6.64 22.56
N ALA A 106 -0.55 -5.84 21.98
CA ALA A 106 0.22 -4.80 22.64
C ALA A 106 -0.57 -3.50 22.89
N GLY A 107 -1.84 -3.42 22.44
CA GLY A 107 -2.68 -2.22 22.59
C GLY A 107 -2.27 -1.04 21.70
N ILE A 108 -1.51 -1.29 20.64
CA ILE A 108 -1.05 -0.27 19.68
C ILE A 108 -2.13 -0.06 18.61
N PRO A 109 -2.76 1.13 18.53
CA PRO A 109 -3.79 1.40 17.54
C PRO A 109 -3.19 1.44 16.14
N CYS A 110 -3.89 0.79 15.19
CA CYS A 110 -3.50 0.73 13.79
C CYS A 110 -4.51 1.46 12.90
N ALA A 111 -4.03 2.09 11.83
CA ALA A 111 -4.85 2.62 10.76
C ALA A 111 -4.34 2.19 9.38
N VAL A 112 -5.22 2.27 8.37
CA VAL A 112 -4.84 2.14 6.96
C VAL A 112 -4.88 3.51 6.28
N ALA A 113 -3.87 3.77 5.43
CA ALA A 113 -3.78 4.92 4.55
C ALA A 113 -3.49 4.45 3.11
N SER A 114 -4.53 4.22 2.30
CA SER A 114 -4.41 3.67 0.95
C SER A 114 -4.96 4.64 -0.11
N SER A 115 -4.34 4.63 -1.29
CA SER A 115 -4.84 5.36 -2.47
C SER A 115 -6.15 4.81 -3.03
N SER A 116 -6.54 3.60 -2.64
CA SER A 116 -7.83 2.99 -2.96
C SER A 116 -8.99 3.71 -2.29
N ARG A 117 -10.21 3.50 -2.77
CA ARG A 117 -11.43 4.05 -2.15
C ARG A 117 -11.71 3.38 -0.81
N THR A 118 -12.30 4.11 0.12
CA THR A 118 -12.60 3.62 1.48
C THR A 118 -13.44 2.35 1.50
N ASP A 119 -14.42 2.25 0.59
CA ASP A 119 -15.28 1.07 0.44
C ASP A 119 -14.50 -0.16 -0.08
N GLU A 120 -13.60 0.04 -1.04
CA GLU A 120 -12.71 -1.01 -1.56
C GLU A 120 -11.72 -1.50 -0.48
N ILE A 121 -11.13 -0.57 0.29
CA ILE A 121 -10.24 -0.92 1.40
C ILE A 121 -10.96 -1.83 2.40
N ALA A 122 -12.14 -1.42 2.84
CA ALA A 122 -12.92 -2.18 3.81
C ALA A 122 -13.27 -3.58 3.27
N GLN A 123 -13.69 -3.67 2.00
CA GLN A 123 -14.03 -4.94 1.36
C GLN A 123 -12.81 -5.87 1.27
N ARG A 124 -11.65 -5.37 0.77
CA ARG A 124 -10.44 -6.17 0.59
C ARG A 124 -9.89 -6.67 1.92
N LEU A 125 -9.80 -5.80 2.93
CA LEU A 125 -9.30 -6.17 4.27
C LEU A 125 -10.26 -7.12 5.01
N ALA A 126 -11.58 -6.98 4.82
CA ALA A 126 -12.57 -7.91 5.38
C ALA A 126 -12.44 -9.31 4.78
N ARG A 127 -12.19 -9.41 3.46
CA ARG A 127 -12.00 -10.70 2.76
C ARG A 127 -10.81 -11.50 3.26
N VAL A 128 -9.71 -10.81 3.58
CA VAL A 128 -8.51 -11.44 4.14
C VAL A 128 -8.53 -11.51 5.67
N GLY A 129 -9.63 -11.07 6.30
CA GLY A 129 -9.88 -11.22 7.74
C GLY A 129 -9.14 -10.27 8.65
N VAL A 130 -8.49 -9.21 8.13
CA VAL A 130 -7.67 -8.30 8.95
C VAL A 130 -8.31 -6.94 9.23
N LEU A 131 -9.47 -6.64 8.65
CA LEU A 131 -10.18 -5.37 8.90
C LEU A 131 -10.39 -5.05 10.40
N PRO A 132 -10.72 -6.03 11.27
CA PRO A 132 -10.93 -5.75 12.70
C PRO A 132 -9.69 -5.26 13.47
N HIS A 133 -8.49 -5.38 12.91
CA HIS A 133 -7.27 -4.88 13.54
C HIS A 133 -7.10 -3.36 13.40
N PHE A 134 -7.88 -2.70 12.54
CA PHE A 134 -7.74 -1.28 12.26
C PHE A 134 -8.81 -0.46 12.98
N ALA A 135 -8.35 0.52 13.77
CA ALA A 135 -9.22 1.50 14.43
C ALA A 135 -9.70 2.58 13.44
N ALA A 136 -8.97 2.79 12.35
CA ALA A 136 -9.30 3.79 11.35
C ALA A 136 -8.84 3.37 9.93
N VAL A 137 -9.55 3.89 8.94
CA VAL A 137 -9.23 3.75 7.51
C VAL A 137 -9.26 5.13 6.89
N ALA A 138 -8.27 5.48 6.06
CA ALA A 138 -8.22 6.67 5.23
C ALA A 138 -8.05 6.25 3.77
N GLY A 139 -8.99 6.62 2.91
CA GLY A 139 -9.02 6.27 1.49
C GLY A 139 -8.71 7.45 0.56
N GLY A 140 -8.17 7.17 -0.61
CA GLY A 140 -7.79 8.17 -1.59
C GLY A 140 -8.93 9.07 -2.07
N ASN A 141 -10.19 8.60 -1.98
CA ASN A 141 -11.37 9.40 -2.30
C ASN A 141 -11.72 10.48 -1.25
N GLU A 142 -11.00 10.54 -0.14
CA GLU A 142 -11.27 11.46 0.97
C GLU A 142 -10.29 12.65 1.02
N VAL A 143 -9.29 12.66 0.14
CA VAL A 143 -8.29 13.71 0.04
C VAL A 143 -8.26 14.33 -1.35
N LEU A 144 -7.90 15.61 -1.43
CA LEU A 144 -7.80 16.30 -2.72
C LEU A 144 -6.56 15.87 -3.52
N ARG A 145 -5.49 15.53 -2.83
CA ARG A 145 -4.22 15.07 -3.41
C ARG A 145 -3.82 13.77 -2.78
N GLY A 146 -3.59 12.77 -3.61
CA GLY A 146 -3.05 11.48 -3.18
C GLY A 146 -1.53 11.52 -2.98
N LYS A 147 -0.95 10.40 -2.55
CA LYS A 147 0.50 10.19 -2.41
C LYS A 147 1.23 10.66 -3.68
N PRO A 148 2.31 11.44 -3.59
CA PRO A 148 3.16 11.68 -2.41
C PRO A 148 2.75 12.85 -1.50
N ASP A 149 1.55 13.47 -1.69
CA ASP A 149 1.04 14.47 -0.74
C ASP A 149 0.75 13.81 0.61
N PRO A 150 1.10 14.45 1.75
CA PRO A 150 0.95 13.87 3.09
C PRO A 150 -0.49 13.73 3.57
N ALA A 151 -1.47 14.32 2.86
CA ALA A 151 -2.86 14.46 3.31
C ALA A 151 -3.47 13.14 3.80
N LEU A 152 -3.19 12.04 3.11
CA LEU A 152 -3.74 10.73 3.41
C LEU A 152 -3.22 10.19 4.76
N TYR A 153 -1.92 10.30 5.01
CA TYR A 153 -1.30 9.91 6.27
C TYR A 153 -1.72 10.82 7.42
N LEU A 154 -1.81 12.13 7.18
CA LEU A 154 -2.32 13.10 8.16
C LEU A 154 -3.77 12.79 8.54
N LEU A 155 -4.62 12.42 7.58
CA LEU A 155 -6.01 12.02 7.83
C LEU A 155 -6.07 10.74 8.69
N ALA A 156 -5.23 9.75 8.41
CA ALA A 156 -5.15 8.51 9.20
C ALA A 156 -4.72 8.79 10.65
N ALA A 157 -3.68 9.60 10.85
CA ALA A 157 -3.23 10.02 12.18
C ALA A 157 -4.30 10.81 12.95
N GLN A 158 -5.00 11.73 12.27
CA GLN A 158 -6.12 12.48 12.84
C GLN A 158 -7.23 11.55 13.33
N ARG A 159 -7.57 10.52 12.57
CA ARG A 159 -8.61 9.53 12.94
C ARG A 159 -8.21 8.67 14.12
N LEU A 160 -6.92 8.39 14.28
CA LEU A 160 -6.37 7.72 15.47
C LEU A 160 -6.30 8.65 16.68
N GLY A 161 -6.37 9.99 16.49
CA GLY A 161 -6.15 10.96 17.56
C GLY A 161 -4.70 11.03 18.02
N VAL A 162 -3.73 10.66 17.16
CA VAL A 162 -2.30 10.58 17.48
C VAL A 162 -1.55 11.63 16.64
N ALA A 163 -0.57 12.29 17.25
CA ALA A 163 0.28 13.24 16.53
C ALA A 163 1.11 12.51 15.46
N PRO A 164 1.27 13.06 14.22
CA PRO A 164 2.03 12.37 13.15
C PRO A 164 3.43 11.92 13.57
N ALA A 165 4.16 12.73 14.34
CA ALA A 165 5.49 12.38 14.83
C ALA A 165 5.51 11.17 15.79
N GLN A 166 4.37 10.76 16.32
CA GLN A 166 4.20 9.57 17.15
C GLN A 166 3.66 8.36 16.39
N CYS A 167 3.45 8.49 15.07
CA CYS A 167 3.02 7.41 14.20
C CYS A 167 4.22 6.80 13.47
N LEU A 168 4.24 5.47 13.39
CA LEU A 168 5.14 4.72 12.52
C LEU A 168 4.37 4.26 11.29
N ALA A 169 4.78 4.73 10.12
CA ALA A 169 4.24 4.32 8.83
C ALA A 169 4.97 3.09 8.29
N PHE A 170 4.22 2.16 7.70
CA PHE A 170 4.72 1.03 6.93
C PHE A 170 4.29 1.19 5.49
N GLU A 171 5.24 1.10 4.55
CA GLU A 171 5.06 1.37 3.14
C GLU A 171 5.90 0.44 2.25
N ASP A 172 5.44 0.24 1.00
CA ASP A 172 6.18 -0.52 -0.02
C ASP A 172 6.65 0.36 -1.18
N SER A 173 6.03 1.53 -1.37
CA SER A 173 6.16 2.38 -2.56
C SER A 173 6.92 3.67 -2.29
N HIS A 174 7.58 4.20 -3.34
CA HIS A 174 8.29 5.49 -3.27
C HIS A 174 7.34 6.65 -2.92
N ASN A 175 6.20 6.76 -3.61
CA ASN A 175 5.26 7.86 -3.38
C ASN A 175 4.63 7.81 -1.99
N GLY A 176 4.34 6.61 -1.50
CA GLY A 176 3.82 6.43 -0.16
C GLY A 176 4.86 6.75 0.91
N ALA A 177 6.10 6.31 0.73
CA ALA A 177 7.22 6.65 1.59
C ALA A 177 7.43 8.17 1.68
N CYS A 178 7.43 8.87 0.53
CA CYS A 178 7.50 10.33 0.49
C CYS A 178 6.33 10.99 1.23
N ALA A 179 5.11 10.46 1.08
CA ALA A 179 3.93 10.98 1.77
C ALA A 179 4.02 10.83 3.29
N ALA A 180 4.46 9.66 3.78
CA ALA A 180 4.66 9.41 5.20
C ALA A 180 5.75 10.31 5.82
N LEU A 181 6.88 10.45 5.14
CA LEU A 181 7.96 11.36 5.56
C LEU A 181 7.50 12.82 5.55
N ALA A 182 6.77 13.26 4.51
CA ALA A 182 6.23 14.61 4.43
C ALA A 182 5.16 14.88 5.52
N ALA A 183 4.48 13.85 6.01
CA ALA A 183 3.59 13.94 7.17
C ALA A 183 4.35 14.04 8.50
N GLY A 184 5.66 13.89 8.52
CA GLY A 184 6.50 13.93 9.73
C GLY A 184 6.45 12.65 10.56
N MET A 185 6.13 11.51 9.94
CA MET A 185 6.07 10.20 10.59
C MET A 185 7.41 9.48 10.56
N GLY A 186 7.62 8.52 11.48
CA GLY A 186 8.62 7.48 11.28
C GLY A 186 8.21 6.58 10.12
N LEU A 187 9.18 6.00 9.41
CA LEU A 187 8.92 5.17 8.23
C LEU A 187 9.70 3.87 8.28
N VAL A 188 9.01 2.77 8.01
CA VAL A 188 9.57 1.45 7.69
C VAL A 188 9.14 1.12 6.25
N VAL A 189 10.10 0.71 5.43
CA VAL A 189 9.81 0.30 4.04
C VAL A 189 9.91 -1.22 3.93
N VAL A 190 8.91 -1.82 3.31
CA VAL A 190 8.86 -3.24 2.96
C VAL A 190 8.63 -3.33 1.45
N PRO A 191 9.69 -3.31 0.62
CA PRO A 191 9.55 -3.23 -0.83
C PRO A 191 8.75 -4.39 -1.42
N ASP A 192 7.87 -4.11 -2.39
CA ASP A 192 7.20 -5.15 -3.16
C ASP A 192 7.90 -5.40 -4.51
N LEU A 193 7.50 -4.70 -5.58
CA LEU A 193 8.06 -4.90 -6.92
C LEU A 193 9.30 -4.04 -7.18
N LEU A 194 9.45 -2.92 -6.50
CA LEU A 194 10.55 -1.97 -6.68
C LEU A 194 11.28 -1.72 -5.36
N GLN A 195 12.61 -1.61 -5.44
CA GLN A 195 13.41 -1.19 -4.29
C GLN A 195 13.21 0.30 -4.01
N PRO A 196 13.32 0.75 -2.75
CA PRO A 196 13.22 2.16 -2.40
C PRO A 196 14.33 2.96 -3.06
N ALA A 197 14.03 4.19 -3.45
CA ALA A 197 15.05 5.12 -3.93
C ALA A 197 16.04 5.47 -2.80
N PRO A 198 17.30 5.80 -3.12
CA PRO A 198 18.33 6.05 -2.11
C PRO A 198 17.97 7.11 -1.07
N GLU A 199 17.22 8.14 -1.46
CA GLU A 199 16.75 9.19 -0.54
C GLU A 199 15.73 8.69 0.46
N VAL A 200 14.88 7.75 0.07
CA VAL A 200 13.90 7.08 0.96
C VAL A 200 14.63 6.13 1.91
N GLU A 201 15.57 5.34 1.39
CA GLU A 201 16.36 4.40 2.19
C GLU A 201 17.17 5.12 3.28
N GLN A 202 17.71 6.31 2.98
CA GLN A 202 18.45 7.12 3.95
C GLN A 202 17.54 7.77 5.01
N ALA A 203 16.28 8.03 4.68
CA ALA A 203 15.33 8.72 5.55
C ALA A 203 14.47 7.78 6.39
N CYS A 204 14.31 6.50 6.01
CA CYS A 204 13.54 5.54 6.74
C CYS A 204 14.31 4.94 7.93
N LEU A 205 13.58 4.39 8.90
CA LEU A 205 14.16 3.71 10.06
C LEU A 205 14.70 2.32 9.72
N ALA A 206 14.06 1.65 8.78
CA ALA A 206 14.44 0.32 8.30
C ALA A 206 13.86 0.04 6.91
N VAL A 207 14.59 -0.76 6.14
CA VAL A 207 14.10 -1.46 4.96
C VAL A 207 14.09 -2.94 5.31
N LEU A 208 12.91 -3.58 5.26
CA LEU A 208 12.69 -4.96 5.66
C LEU A 208 12.35 -5.83 4.45
N GLY A 209 12.63 -7.12 4.53
CA GLY A 209 12.25 -8.07 3.47
C GLY A 209 10.78 -8.46 3.50
N SER A 210 10.13 -8.36 4.67
CA SER A 210 8.73 -8.69 4.90
C SER A 210 8.19 -8.01 6.16
N LEU A 211 6.87 -8.00 6.34
CA LEU A 211 6.25 -7.56 7.62
C LEU A 211 6.55 -8.51 8.78
N GLU A 212 6.95 -9.76 8.51
CA GLU A 212 7.40 -10.69 9.54
C GLU A 212 8.68 -10.21 10.23
N ASP A 213 9.59 -9.58 9.47
CA ASP A 213 10.84 -9.02 9.98
C ASP A 213 10.62 -7.82 10.91
N ALA A 214 9.43 -7.23 10.90
CA ALA A 214 9.05 -6.16 11.81
C ALA A 214 8.76 -6.65 13.25
N LEU A 215 8.32 -7.91 13.42
CA LEU A 215 7.90 -8.45 14.71
C LEU A 215 8.97 -8.28 15.81
N PRO A 216 10.25 -8.64 15.60
CA PRO A 216 11.29 -8.48 16.63
C PRO A 216 11.63 -7.00 16.91
N GLN A 217 11.19 -6.07 16.06
CA GLN A 217 11.46 -4.63 16.22
C GLN A 217 10.37 -3.90 17.00
N VAL A 218 9.18 -4.50 17.17
CA VAL A 218 8.03 -3.87 17.85
C VAL A 218 8.39 -3.34 19.24
N PRO A 219 9.14 -4.07 20.10
CA PRO A 219 9.53 -3.55 21.41
C PRO A 219 10.40 -2.29 21.34
N LEU A 220 11.28 -2.21 20.34
CA LEU A 220 12.14 -1.04 20.13
C LEU A 220 11.34 0.18 19.66
N TRP A 221 10.39 -0.01 18.77
CA TRP A 221 9.62 1.09 18.15
C TRP A 221 8.49 1.57 19.05
N PHE A 222 7.80 0.68 19.73
CA PHE A 222 6.58 1.00 20.48
C PHE A 222 6.72 0.81 22.00
N GLY A 223 7.86 0.30 22.50
CA GLY A 223 8.05 0.01 23.91
C GLY A 223 7.13 -1.09 24.45
N ALA A 224 6.51 -1.86 23.58
CA ALA A 224 5.62 -2.96 23.92
C ALA A 224 6.45 -4.18 24.37
N PRO A 225 5.92 -5.00 25.31
CA PRO A 225 6.59 -6.22 25.76
C PRO A 225 6.64 -7.31 24.68
#